data_68b694b22d8deff9ce9c69591e83b1e0
#
_entry.id   68b694b22d8deff9ce9c69591e83b1e0
#
_cell.length_a   1.000
_cell.length_b   1.000
_cell.length_c   1.000
_cell.angle_alpha   90.00
_cell.angle_beta   90.00
_cell.angle_gamma   90.00
#
_symmetry.space_group_name_H-M   'P 1'
#
loop_
_entity.id
_entity.type
_entity.pdbx_description
1 polymer ?
#
loop_
_entity_poly.entity_id
_entity_poly.type
_entity_poly.pdbx_seq_one_letter_code
_entity_poly.pdbx_strand_id
1 'polypeptide(L)'
;MALPAGLCLALLSQTAFAAPVRLPSRPAQAPSFARACTIALPEPQPLFAGAPPAASEDEADDSDEDDDDDDPPERGLVLPGSATCLSITGTVSAGMQRDSFRASRNGPPAPSAATSFPVSAAFRIATSHELASGLRVGTAFGFTLYSPVDGASDPSIDEATILVGPWTFGLDSSRFSFWTGDEFIFSARVPSRTVGIIALDLPLTESWTATLALEDPALGNTSSTAPVQTGRQVPDAIGRLVYEQSGWTVHGALALREIPGTPSRFGRAGIIGATYEGEALGHGWSLTAQIAGAIDGAPYLGSVLDARTVSRVLLASDATRGFSAVVSGRFEWTDELASNAYLSRYWLEVPLANQIRGEIRIDRFAANLVWAPVEGFKLGIENSIAWAKIALTGREIAAGLAGRQISTQVFVERSF
;
A
#
# COMPACT_ATOMS: atom_id res chain seq x y z
N MET A 1 -50.68 -9.44 41.91
CA MET A 1 -51.39 -10.58 41.34
C MET A 1 -50.45 -11.34 40.43
N ALA A 2 -50.03 -12.45 40.95
CA ALA A 2 -49.88 -13.80 40.40
C ALA A 2 -48.99 -13.97 39.14
N LEU A 3 -47.79 -14.51 39.36
CA LEU A 3 -47.05 -15.40 38.46
C LEU A 3 -47.82 -16.73 38.25
N PRO A 4 -47.62 -17.43 37.14
CA PRO A 4 -47.07 -18.78 37.25
C PRO A 4 -45.83 -18.97 36.32
N ALA A 5 -44.74 -19.50 36.79
CA ALA A 5 -44.41 -20.91 36.99
C ALA A 5 -44.19 -21.69 35.68
N GLY A 6 -42.92 -21.94 35.37
CA GLY A 6 -42.40 -23.24 35.03
C GLY A 6 -42.57 -23.76 33.61
N LEU A 7 -41.47 -23.76 32.86
CA LEU A 7 -41.22 -24.83 31.89
C LEU A 7 -39.72 -25.14 31.85
N CYS A 8 -39.30 -26.17 32.56
CA CYS A 8 -38.07 -26.87 32.37
C CYS A 8 -38.08 -27.60 31.02
N LEU A 9 -37.34 -27.13 30.04
CA LEU A 9 -37.03 -27.91 28.84
C LEU A 9 -35.71 -28.64 29.06
N ALA A 10 -35.82 -29.93 29.29
CA ALA A 10 -34.72 -30.86 29.26
C ALA A 10 -34.18 -30.94 27.82
N LEU A 11 -33.02 -30.34 27.57
CA LEU A 11 -32.23 -30.58 26.38
C LEU A 11 -31.58 -31.95 26.51
N LEU A 12 -32.16 -32.93 25.86
CA LEU A 12 -31.56 -34.21 25.56
C LEU A 12 -30.30 -33.96 24.68
N SER A 13 -29.17 -34.09 25.26
CA SER A 13 -27.88 -34.16 24.55
C SER A 13 -27.85 -35.45 23.73
N GLN A 14 -28.20 -35.37 22.45
CA GLN A 14 -27.90 -36.40 21.49
C GLN A 14 -26.40 -36.27 21.17
N THR A 15 -25.59 -37.09 21.78
CA THR A 15 -24.21 -37.36 21.31
C THR A 15 -24.31 -38.09 19.98
N ALA A 16 -24.28 -37.31 18.89
CA ALA A 16 -24.07 -37.87 17.57
C ALA A 16 -22.64 -38.45 17.56
N PHE A 17 -22.52 -39.75 17.68
CA PHE A 17 -21.27 -40.44 17.34
C PHE A 17 -21.03 -40.21 15.87
N ALA A 18 -20.09 -39.30 15.56
CA ALA A 18 -19.57 -39.18 14.21
C ALA A 18 -18.96 -40.53 13.83
N ALA A 19 -19.52 -41.21 12.85
CA ALA A 19 -18.92 -42.42 12.30
C ALA A 19 -17.50 -42.06 11.83
N PRO A 20 -16.49 -42.89 12.12
CA PRO A 20 -15.13 -42.61 11.69
C PRO A 20 -15.12 -42.53 10.16
N VAL A 21 -14.71 -41.35 9.65
CA VAL A 21 -14.47 -41.16 8.22
C VAL A 21 -13.37 -42.15 7.83
N ARG A 22 -13.74 -43.22 7.12
CA ARG A 22 -12.76 -44.12 6.52
C ARG A 22 -12.07 -43.35 5.40
N LEU A 23 -10.88 -42.87 5.67
CA LEU A 23 -10.00 -42.39 4.62
C LEU A 23 -9.78 -43.52 3.61
N PRO A 24 -9.83 -43.23 2.30
CA PRO A 24 -9.59 -44.22 1.29
C PRO A 24 -8.20 -44.83 1.51
N SER A 25 -8.13 -46.14 1.60
CA SER A 25 -6.92 -46.93 1.92
C SER A 25 -5.90 -47.02 0.78
N ARG A 26 -6.10 -46.31 -0.32
CA ARG A 26 -5.07 -46.07 -1.31
C ARG A 26 -4.42 -44.72 -1.01
N PRO A 27 -3.07 -44.67 -0.85
CA PRO A 27 -2.41 -43.39 -0.98
C PRO A 27 -2.85 -42.87 -2.35
N ALA A 28 -3.58 -41.76 -2.34
CA ALA A 28 -3.81 -41.00 -3.56
C ALA A 28 -2.40 -40.86 -4.17
N GLN A 29 -2.17 -41.43 -5.35
CA GLN A 29 -0.96 -41.07 -6.09
C GLN A 29 -0.96 -39.53 -6.07
N ALA A 30 0.06 -38.99 -5.44
CA ALA A 30 0.22 -37.53 -5.43
C ALA A 30 0.09 -37.12 -6.90
N PRO A 31 -0.88 -36.30 -7.23
CA PRO A 31 -1.09 -35.92 -8.61
C PRO A 31 0.27 -35.44 -9.12
N SER A 32 0.74 -35.98 -10.23
CA SER A 32 2.02 -35.62 -10.88
C SER A 32 2.03 -34.20 -11.44
N PHE A 33 1.34 -33.26 -10.79
CA PHE A 33 0.83 -32.00 -11.31
C PHE A 33 1.60 -30.79 -10.85
N ALA A 34 2.40 -30.92 -9.81
CA ALA A 34 3.13 -29.78 -9.30
C ALA A 34 4.52 -29.70 -9.96
N ARG A 35 4.59 -29.23 -11.19
CA ARG A 35 5.82 -28.64 -11.67
C ARG A 35 5.94 -27.27 -11.01
N ALA A 36 7.02 -27.06 -10.28
CA ALA A 36 7.38 -25.74 -9.83
C ALA A 36 7.62 -24.84 -11.04
N CYS A 37 7.18 -23.62 -10.97
CA CYS A 37 7.45 -22.57 -11.94
C CYS A 37 7.75 -21.29 -11.20
N THR A 38 8.36 -20.36 -11.91
CA THR A 38 8.62 -19.03 -11.43
C THR A 38 7.66 -18.07 -12.12
N ILE A 39 6.99 -17.21 -11.38
CA ILE A 39 6.26 -16.10 -11.96
C ILE A 39 7.28 -15.06 -12.36
N ALA A 40 7.71 -15.10 -13.62
CA ALA A 40 8.44 -14.01 -14.20
C ALA A 40 7.41 -12.93 -14.63
N LEU A 41 7.41 -11.78 -13.98
CA LEU A 41 6.73 -10.61 -14.50
C LEU A 41 7.32 -10.28 -15.87
N PRO A 42 6.53 -9.72 -16.81
CA PRO A 42 7.07 -9.33 -18.10
C PRO A 42 8.11 -8.22 -17.88
N GLU A 43 9.37 -8.56 -18.01
CA GLU A 43 10.45 -7.58 -18.12
C GLU A 43 10.45 -7.03 -19.54
N PRO A 44 10.09 -5.77 -19.75
CA PRO A 44 10.21 -5.16 -21.05
C PRO A 44 11.69 -4.93 -21.35
N GLN A 45 12.13 -5.32 -22.55
CA GLN A 45 13.52 -5.06 -22.96
C GLN A 45 13.78 -3.55 -23.04
N PRO A 46 14.94 -3.06 -22.57
CA PRO A 46 15.26 -1.64 -22.59
C PRO A 46 15.22 -1.09 -24.04
N LEU A 47 14.54 0.03 -24.23
CA LEU A 47 14.44 0.70 -25.54
C LEU A 47 15.79 1.17 -26.08
N PHE A 48 16.75 1.41 -25.22
CA PHE A 48 18.11 1.89 -25.53
C PHE A 48 19.18 0.94 -25.01
N ALA A 49 18.97 -0.38 -25.15
CA ALA A 49 20.04 -1.34 -24.90
C ALA A 49 21.20 -1.03 -25.85
N GLY A 50 22.38 -0.75 -25.31
CA GLY A 50 23.60 -0.76 -26.08
C GLY A 50 23.76 -2.10 -26.78
N ALA A 51 24.41 -2.14 -27.96
CA ALA A 51 24.61 -3.41 -28.67
C ALA A 51 25.19 -4.45 -27.68
N PRO A 52 24.64 -5.69 -27.68
CA PRO A 52 25.12 -6.71 -26.76
C PRO A 52 26.64 -6.84 -26.96
N PRO A 53 27.43 -6.94 -25.89
CA PRO A 53 28.85 -7.25 -26.01
C PRO A 53 28.97 -8.54 -26.82
N ALA A 54 29.82 -8.50 -27.85
CA ALA A 54 30.06 -9.67 -28.70
C ALA A 54 30.38 -10.84 -27.76
N ALA A 55 29.64 -11.93 -27.89
CA ALA A 55 29.82 -13.12 -27.08
C ALA A 55 31.28 -13.56 -27.17
N SER A 56 32.05 -13.32 -26.14
CA SER A 56 33.34 -13.97 -25.92
C SER A 56 33.02 -15.37 -25.40
N GLU A 57 33.11 -16.36 -26.30
CA GLU A 57 33.27 -17.74 -25.87
C GLU A 57 34.63 -17.77 -25.16
N ASP A 58 34.63 -17.86 -23.84
CA ASP A 58 35.53 -18.64 -23.01
C ASP A 58 35.55 -18.14 -21.57
N GLU A 59 35.63 -19.14 -20.69
CA GLU A 59 35.83 -19.08 -19.24
C GLU A 59 34.58 -19.06 -18.37
N ALA A 60 34.18 -20.30 -18.04
CA ALA A 60 33.48 -20.60 -16.78
C ALA A 60 34.48 -20.25 -15.63
N ASP A 61 34.30 -19.10 -15.02
CA ASP A 61 34.87 -18.80 -13.72
C ASP A 61 33.71 -18.71 -12.72
N ASP A 62 33.73 -19.66 -11.78
CA ASP A 62 32.87 -19.69 -10.60
C ASP A 62 33.27 -18.51 -9.71
N SER A 63 32.69 -17.36 -9.95
CA SER A 63 32.64 -16.27 -8.98
C SER A 63 31.22 -16.16 -8.48
N ASP A 64 31.01 -16.68 -7.26
CA ASP A 64 29.87 -16.37 -6.41
C ASP A 64 29.87 -14.85 -6.18
N GLU A 65 29.32 -14.07 -7.12
CA GLU A 65 28.91 -12.71 -6.89
C GLU A 65 27.50 -12.78 -6.32
N ASP A 66 27.44 -12.63 -4.99
CA ASP A 66 26.22 -12.42 -4.21
C ASP A 66 25.58 -11.10 -4.65
N ASP A 67 24.79 -11.11 -5.73
CA ASP A 67 23.82 -10.07 -6.06
C ASP A 67 22.58 -10.29 -5.18
N ASP A 68 22.67 -9.82 -3.93
CA ASP A 68 21.70 -10.03 -2.84
C ASP A 68 20.45 -9.12 -2.90
N ASP A 69 20.13 -8.47 -4.03
CA ASP A 69 19.04 -7.50 -4.12
C ASP A 69 17.82 -7.96 -4.94
N ASP A 70 17.78 -9.19 -5.41
CA ASP A 70 16.59 -9.72 -6.06
C ASP A 70 15.71 -10.44 -5.03
N ASP A 71 14.57 -9.84 -4.68
CA ASP A 71 13.48 -10.60 -4.05
C ASP A 71 13.33 -11.94 -4.76
N PRO A 72 13.39 -13.07 -4.04
CA PRO A 72 13.40 -14.38 -4.68
C PRO A 72 12.18 -14.48 -5.59
N PRO A 73 12.35 -14.85 -6.86
CA PRO A 73 11.27 -14.85 -7.82
C PRO A 73 10.07 -15.64 -7.29
N GLU A 74 8.87 -15.06 -7.35
CA GLU A 74 7.66 -15.71 -6.82
C GLU A 74 7.54 -17.13 -7.37
N ARG A 75 7.63 -18.11 -6.48
CA ARG A 75 7.49 -19.52 -6.83
C ARG A 75 6.01 -19.85 -7.00
N GLY A 76 5.69 -20.58 -8.03
CA GLY A 76 4.33 -21.00 -8.34
C GLY A 76 4.25 -22.45 -8.76
N LEU A 77 3.04 -22.86 -9.11
CA LEU A 77 2.71 -24.17 -9.60
C LEU A 77 2.14 -24.07 -11.01
N VAL A 78 2.62 -24.90 -11.93
CA VAL A 78 2.06 -24.99 -13.28
C VAL A 78 0.65 -25.57 -13.20
N LEU A 79 -0.34 -24.86 -13.76
CA LEU A 79 -1.71 -25.34 -13.83
C LEU A 79 -1.80 -26.58 -14.75
N PRO A 80 -2.50 -27.66 -14.32
CA PRO A 80 -2.62 -28.87 -15.11
C PRO A 80 -3.19 -28.61 -16.50
N GLY A 81 -2.50 -29.12 -17.54
CA GLY A 81 -2.94 -29.00 -18.93
C GLY A 81 -2.69 -27.62 -19.57
N SER A 82 -1.94 -26.75 -18.91
CA SER A 82 -1.55 -25.45 -19.44
C SER A 82 -0.05 -25.17 -19.22
N ALA A 83 0.46 -24.09 -19.81
CA ALA A 83 1.78 -23.54 -19.52
C ALA A 83 1.69 -22.35 -18.54
N THR A 84 0.55 -22.16 -17.88
CA THR A 84 0.31 -21.05 -16.96
C THR A 84 0.87 -21.37 -15.58
N CYS A 85 1.71 -20.48 -15.08
CA CYS A 85 2.20 -20.50 -13.70
C CYS A 85 1.19 -19.79 -12.80
N LEU A 86 0.89 -20.38 -11.63
CA LEU A 86 0.01 -19.83 -10.61
C LEU A 86 0.79 -19.68 -9.30
N SER A 87 0.81 -18.52 -8.72
CA SER A 87 1.29 -18.26 -7.35
C SER A 87 0.12 -17.88 -6.44
N ILE A 88 0.19 -18.32 -5.20
CA ILE A 88 -0.71 -17.91 -4.13
C ILE A 88 0.16 -17.54 -2.94
N THR A 89 0.12 -16.30 -2.55
CA THR A 89 0.82 -15.79 -1.38
C THR A 89 -0.17 -15.16 -0.40
N GLY A 90 0.22 -15.06 0.83
CA GLY A 90 -0.64 -14.44 1.82
C GLY A 90 0.09 -14.09 3.10
N THR A 91 -0.51 -13.16 3.85
CA THR A 91 0.01 -12.70 5.13
C THR A 91 -1.12 -12.62 6.13
N VAL A 92 -0.92 -13.18 7.31
CA VAL A 92 -1.83 -13.03 8.45
C VAL A 92 -1.10 -12.31 9.56
N SER A 93 -1.67 -11.20 10.00
CA SER A 93 -1.13 -10.38 11.11
C SER A 93 -2.16 -10.26 12.22
N ALA A 94 -1.69 -10.36 13.47
CA ALA A 94 -2.50 -10.13 14.65
C ALA A 94 -1.69 -9.34 15.68
N GLY A 95 -2.37 -8.49 16.48
CA GLY A 95 -1.66 -7.66 17.44
C GLY A 95 -2.51 -7.19 18.60
N MET A 96 -1.85 -6.51 19.54
CA MET A 96 -2.49 -5.74 20.59
C MET A 96 -2.03 -4.30 20.47
N GLN A 97 -2.98 -3.39 20.27
CA GLN A 97 -2.73 -1.96 20.15
C GLN A 97 -3.30 -1.21 21.33
N ARG A 98 -2.53 -0.24 21.81
CA ARG A 98 -2.97 0.73 22.82
C ARG A 98 -2.77 2.15 22.32
N ASP A 99 -3.84 2.91 22.28
CA ASP A 99 -3.86 4.32 21.91
C ASP A 99 -4.09 5.19 23.14
N SER A 100 -3.42 6.33 23.19
CA SER A 100 -3.64 7.38 24.17
C SER A 100 -3.83 8.71 23.45
N PHE A 101 -4.93 9.40 23.74
CA PHE A 101 -5.31 10.65 23.12
C PHE A 101 -5.24 11.80 24.10
N ARG A 102 -4.69 12.92 23.65
CA ARG A 102 -4.74 14.19 24.37
C ARG A 102 -5.23 15.29 23.43
N ALA A 103 -6.43 15.78 23.67
CA ALA A 103 -6.94 16.97 22.99
C ALA A 103 -6.32 18.24 23.57
N SER A 104 -6.29 19.30 22.77
CA SER A 104 -5.99 20.66 23.25
C SER A 104 -7.01 21.07 24.31
N ARG A 105 -6.61 21.98 25.23
CA ARG A 105 -7.43 22.47 26.37
C ARG A 105 -8.84 22.94 25.99
N ASN A 106 -9.08 23.30 24.74
CA ASN A 106 -10.35 23.85 24.25
C ASN A 106 -11.14 22.86 23.39
N GLY A 107 -10.73 21.58 23.31
CA GLY A 107 -11.44 20.52 22.57
C GLY A 107 -12.45 19.78 23.44
N PRO A 108 -13.44 19.09 22.81
CA PRO A 108 -14.32 18.20 23.53
C PRO A 108 -13.53 17.12 24.26
N PRO A 109 -14.02 16.60 25.40
CA PRO A 109 -13.36 15.51 26.09
C PRO A 109 -13.29 14.30 25.14
N ALA A 110 -12.08 13.89 24.79
CA ALA A 110 -11.84 12.68 24.02
C ALA A 110 -11.58 11.52 24.98
N PRO A 111 -11.87 10.25 24.61
CA PRO A 111 -11.45 9.11 25.38
C PRO A 111 -9.94 9.17 25.57
N SER A 112 -9.50 9.00 26.82
CA SER A 112 -8.09 9.19 27.18
C SER A 112 -7.20 8.04 26.71
N ALA A 113 -7.76 6.84 26.53
CA ALA A 113 -7.07 5.67 26.02
C ALA A 113 -8.05 4.64 25.46
N ALA A 114 -7.59 3.87 24.48
CA ALA A 114 -8.29 2.71 23.91
C ALA A 114 -7.32 1.54 23.79
N THR A 115 -7.82 0.32 23.90
CA THR A 115 -7.06 -0.90 23.62
C THR A 115 -7.84 -1.73 22.62
N SER A 116 -7.16 -2.31 21.65
CA SER A 116 -7.74 -3.10 20.59
C SER A 116 -6.86 -4.27 20.19
N PHE A 117 -7.45 -5.22 19.49
CA PHE A 117 -6.76 -6.41 18.97
C PHE A 117 -6.96 -6.44 17.46
N PRO A 118 -6.18 -5.66 16.69
CA PRO A 118 -6.27 -5.68 15.24
C PRO A 118 -5.83 -7.04 14.70
N VAL A 119 -6.56 -7.51 13.69
CA VAL A 119 -6.23 -8.70 12.91
C VAL A 119 -6.40 -8.35 11.44
N SER A 120 -5.46 -8.75 10.61
CA SER A 120 -5.58 -8.65 9.16
C SER A 120 -5.15 -9.93 8.47
N ALA A 121 -5.72 -10.17 7.30
CA ALA A 121 -5.32 -11.26 6.42
C ALA A 121 -5.32 -10.73 4.99
N ALA A 122 -4.14 -10.72 4.38
CA ALA A 122 -3.95 -10.36 2.97
C ALA A 122 -3.69 -11.63 2.16
N PHE A 123 -4.26 -11.68 0.94
CA PHE A 123 -4.05 -12.76 0.00
C PHE A 123 -3.78 -12.17 -1.37
N ARG A 124 -2.85 -12.77 -2.10
CA ARG A 124 -2.55 -12.45 -3.48
C ARG A 124 -2.49 -13.72 -4.31
N ILE A 125 -3.17 -13.69 -5.44
CA ILE A 125 -3.17 -14.75 -6.45
C ILE A 125 -2.63 -14.13 -7.73
N ALA A 126 -1.55 -14.67 -8.25
CA ALA A 126 -0.95 -14.20 -9.50
C ALA A 126 -0.81 -15.35 -10.51
N THR A 127 -0.97 -15.00 -11.78
CA THR A 127 -0.72 -15.94 -12.88
C THR A 127 0.22 -15.32 -13.90
N SER A 128 1.04 -16.15 -14.52
CA SER A 128 1.83 -15.73 -15.67
C SER A 128 1.84 -16.81 -16.76
N HIS A 129 1.81 -16.38 -17.99
CA HIS A 129 1.84 -17.24 -19.16
C HIS A 129 2.64 -16.56 -20.27
N GLU A 130 3.58 -17.30 -20.86
CA GLU A 130 4.33 -16.83 -22.01
C GLU A 130 3.71 -17.40 -23.29
N LEU A 131 3.30 -16.52 -24.19
CA LEU A 131 2.76 -16.89 -25.49
C LEU A 131 3.88 -17.36 -26.43
N ALA A 132 3.52 -18.09 -27.48
CA ALA A 132 4.48 -18.57 -28.48
C ALA A 132 5.24 -17.42 -29.20
N SER A 133 4.76 -16.20 -29.11
CA SER A 133 5.42 -15.00 -29.61
C SER A 133 6.48 -14.42 -28.65
N GLY A 134 6.68 -15.01 -27.48
CA GLY A 134 7.50 -14.43 -26.40
C GLY A 134 6.79 -13.34 -25.57
N LEU A 135 5.55 -12.99 -25.94
CA LEU A 135 4.77 -12.03 -25.16
C LEU A 135 4.28 -12.68 -23.87
N ARG A 136 4.58 -12.07 -22.71
CA ARG A 136 4.07 -12.49 -21.41
C ARG A 136 2.75 -11.84 -21.10
N VAL A 137 1.82 -12.63 -20.59
CA VAL A 137 0.50 -12.19 -20.11
C VAL A 137 0.31 -12.71 -18.71
N GLY A 138 -0.13 -11.87 -17.80
CA GLY A 138 -0.36 -12.22 -16.41
C GLY A 138 -1.63 -11.61 -15.86
N THR A 139 -2.05 -12.10 -14.70
CA THR A 139 -3.08 -11.47 -13.88
C THR A 139 -2.63 -11.51 -12.44
N ALA A 140 -3.00 -10.49 -11.67
CA ALA A 140 -2.85 -10.50 -10.24
C ALA A 140 -4.14 -10.03 -9.57
N PHE A 141 -4.49 -10.68 -8.47
CA PHE A 141 -5.64 -10.33 -7.65
C PHE A 141 -5.25 -10.39 -6.18
N GLY A 142 -5.29 -9.24 -5.53
CA GLY A 142 -4.96 -9.07 -4.12
C GLY A 142 -6.14 -8.50 -3.34
N PHE A 143 -6.38 -9.03 -2.15
CA PHE A 143 -7.38 -8.50 -1.24
C PHE A 143 -6.93 -8.63 0.21
N THR A 144 -7.37 -7.68 1.04
CA THR A 144 -7.11 -7.66 2.48
C THR A 144 -8.42 -7.63 3.26
N LEU A 145 -8.47 -8.45 4.30
CA LEU A 145 -9.53 -8.47 5.29
C LEU A 145 -9.01 -7.85 6.57
N TYR A 146 -9.69 -6.84 7.06
CA TYR A 146 -9.40 -6.22 8.34
C TYR A 146 -10.49 -6.53 9.36
N SER A 147 -10.08 -6.83 10.59
CA SER A 147 -10.96 -6.73 11.75
C SER A 147 -10.57 -5.45 12.51
N PRO A 148 -11.19 -4.32 12.21
CA PRO A 148 -10.86 -3.07 12.85
C PRO A 148 -11.33 -3.06 14.30
N VAL A 149 -10.80 -2.12 15.04
CA VAL A 149 -11.08 -1.87 16.46
C VAL A 149 -12.57 -1.72 16.77
N ASP A 150 -13.37 -1.32 15.79
CA ASP A 150 -14.77 -0.92 15.94
C ASP A 150 -15.79 -1.98 15.45
N GLY A 151 -15.33 -3.18 15.10
CA GLY A 151 -16.19 -4.35 14.86
C GLY A 151 -16.79 -4.51 13.46
N ALA A 152 -16.52 -3.64 12.51
CA ALA A 152 -16.85 -3.85 11.10
C ALA A 152 -15.63 -4.41 10.35
N SER A 153 -15.73 -5.57 9.75
CA SER A 153 -14.69 -6.08 8.84
C SER A 153 -14.99 -5.55 7.43
N ASP A 154 -14.10 -4.71 6.93
CA ASP A 154 -14.21 -4.23 5.55
C ASP A 154 -13.20 -4.98 4.67
N PRO A 155 -13.64 -5.77 3.69
CA PRO A 155 -12.77 -6.32 2.67
C PRO A 155 -12.32 -5.18 1.74
N SER A 156 -11.02 -5.09 1.46
CA SER A 156 -10.47 -4.21 0.43
C SER A 156 -9.90 -5.03 -0.71
N ILE A 157 -10.11 -4.59 -1.95
CA ILE A 157 -9.38 -5.09 -3.10
C ILE A 157 -8.17 -4.17 -3.25
N ASP A 158 -6.99 -4.75 -3.11
CA ASP A 158 -5.74 -4.01 -3.14
C ASP A 158 -5.14 -4.01 -4.55
N GLU A 159 -5.35 -5.12 -5.29
CA GLU A 159 -4.88 -5.31 -6.65
C GLU A 159 -5.91 -6.13 -7.45
N ALA A 160 -6.16 -5.76 -8.69
CA ALA A 160 -6.90 -6.56 -9.67
C ALA A 160 -6.43 -6.18 -11.08
N THR A 161 -5.34 -6.80 -11.54
CA THR A 161 -4.61 -6.39 -12.74
C THR A 161 -4.57 -7.47 -13.82
N ILE A 162 -4.48 -7.00 -15.06
CA ILE A 162 -4.11 -7.78 -16.24
C ILE A 162 -2.84 -7.14 -16.80
N LEU A 163 -1.80 -7.96 -16.94
CA LEU A 163 -0.50 -7.57 -17.46
C LEU A 163 -0.34 -8.11 -18.87
N VAL A 164 0.06 -7.27 -19.82
CA VAL A 164 0.31 -7.67 -21.22
C VAL A 164 1.59 -7.00 -21.71
N GLY A 165 2.70 -7.72 -21.66
CA GLY A 165 4.01 -7.13 -21.89
C GLY A 165 4.23 -5.91 -20.97
N PRO A 166 4.54 -4.72 -21.53
CA PRO A 166 4.80 -3.52 -20.73
C PRO A 166 3.51 -2.82 -20.23
N TRP A 167 2.34 -3.35 -20.52
CA TRP A 167 1.06 -2.75 -20.18
C TRP A 167 0.45 -3.35 -18.93
N THR A 168 -0.05 -2.48 -18.04
CA THR A 168 -0.87 -2.83 -16.88
C THR A 168 -2.27 -2.25 -17.04
N PHE A 169 -3.30 -3.07 -16.82
CA PHE A 169 -4.71 -2.68 -16.86
C PHE A 169 -5.40 -3.15 -15.58
N GLY A 170 -6.25 -2.33 -14.98
CA GLY A 170 -7.09 -2.76 -13.86
C GLY A 170 -7.02 -1.86 -12.64
N LEU A 171 -6.92 -2.44 -11.46
CA LEU A 171 -6.83 -1.77 -10.16
C LEU A 171 -5.45 -2.07 -9.57
N ASP A 172 -4.67 -1.03 -9.27
CA ASP A 172 -3.31 -1.16 -8.77
C ASP A 172 -2.91 0.08 -7.97
N SER A 173 -1.74 0.04 -7.34
CA SER A 173 -1.13 1.19 -6.71
C SER A 173 -0.84 2.30 -7.72
N SER A 174 -1.13 3.53 -7.34
CA SER A 174 -0.85 4.70 -8.17
C SER A 174 0.63 4.78 -8.54
N ARG A 175 0.93 4.98 -9.82
CA ARG A 175 2.31 5.16 -10.32
C ARG A 175 2.96 6.45 -9.82
N PHE A 176 2.20 7.31 -9.16
CA PHE A 176 2.71 8.49 -8.48
C PHE A 176 3.33 8.17 -7.10
N SER A 177 2.93 7.08 -6.48
CA SER A 177 3.40 6.68 -5.14
C SER A 177 4.84 6.16 -5.20
N PHE A 178 5.61 6.37 -4.13
CA PHE A 178 6.99 5.88 -3.99
C PHE A 178 7.20 5.17 -2.65
N TRP A 179 7.02 5.86 -1.52
CA TRP A 179 7.22 5.27 -0.21
C TRP A 179 6.07 4.31 0.13
N THR A 180 6.37 3.04 0.37
CA THR A 180 5.38 2.00 0.63
C THR A 180 4.95 1.96 2.08
N GLY A 181 5.89 2.15 3.00
CA GLY A 181 5.64 2.06 4.43
C GLY A 181 5.37 0.65 4.94
N ASP A 182 5.71 -0.38 4.18
CA ASP A 182 5.41 -1.79 4.46
C ASP A 182 5.99 -2.30 5.78
N GLU A 183 7.03 -1.65 6.27
CA GLU A 183 7.68 -1.99 7.52
C GLU A 183 7.01 -1.37 8.75
N PHE A 184 5.96 -0.55 8.56
CA PHE A 184 5.30 0.20 9.62
C PHE A 184 3.82 -0.11 9.71
N ILE A 185 3.37 -0.42 10.93
CA ILE A 185 1.94 -0.55 11.25
C ILE A 185 1.25 0.82 11.18
N PHE A 186 1.89 1.87 11.75
CA PHE A 186 1.36 3.22 11.77
C PHE A 186 1.89 4.02 10.58
N SER A 187 1.24 3.89 9.43
CA SER A 187 1.67 4.55 8.20
C SER A 187 1.67 6.08 8.27
N ALA A 188 2.61 6.69 7.54
CA ALA A 188 2.65 8.12 7.29
C ALA A 188 1.52 8.57 6.35
N ARG A 189 1.17 9.86 6.40
CA ARG A 189 0.28 10.45 5.40
C ARG A 189 1.08 10.93 4.20
N VAL A 190 1.26 10.05 3.24
CA VAL A 190 1.99 10.25 1.99
C VAL A 190 1.17 9.71 0.83
N PRO A 191 1.52 9.99 -0.43
CA PRO A 191 0.87 9.37 -1.57
C PRO A 191 0.93 7.84 -1.47
N SER A 192 -0.22 7.21 -1.29
CA SER A 192 -0.41 5.76 -1.22
C SER A 192 -1.86 5.47 -1.53
N ARG A 193 -2.18 5.14 -2.77
CA ARG A 193 -3.56 4.93 -3.22
C ARG A 193 -3.63 3.80 -4.21
N THR A 194 -4.65 2.96 -4.07
CA THR A 194 -5.09 2.04 -5.10
C THR A 194 -6.03 2.77 -6.04
N VAL A 195 -5.81 2.65 -7.34
CA VAL A 195 -6.50 3.40 -8.40
C VAL A 195 -6.84 2.48 -9.57
N GLY A 196 -7.92 2.78 -10.30
CA GLY A 196 -8.11 2.22 -11.63
C GLY A 196 -7.01 2.76 -12.55
N ILE A 197 -6.31 1.89 -13.28
CA ILE A 197 -5.10 2.25 -14.01
C ILE A 197 -5.04 1.63 -15.39
N ILE A 198 -4.50 2.39 -16.34
CA ILE A 198 -3.90 1.91 -17.58
C ILE A 198 -2.48 2.48 -17.59
N ALA A 199 -1.48 1.64 -17.48
CA ALA A 199 -0.08 2.07 -17.44
C ALA A 199 0.75 1.39 -18.53
N LEU A 200 1.78 2.08 -18.96
CA LEU A 200 2.80 1.62 -19.88
C LEU A 200 4.15 1.86 -19.22
N ASP A 201 4.84 0.79 -18.86
CA ASP A 201 6.17 0.82 -18.30
C ASP A 201 7.21 0.62 -19.42
N LEU A 202 8.12 1.58 -19.56
CA LEU A 202 9.12 1.65 -20.62
C LEU A 202 10.53 1.67 -20.00
N PRO A 203 11.23 0.55 -19.93
CA PRO A 203 12.64 0.58 -19.54
C PRO A 203 13.41 1.30 -20.64
N LEU A 204 14.02 2.41 -20.27
CA LEU A 204 14.82 3.23 -21.19
C LEU A 204 16.23 2.67 -21.31
N THR A 205 16.82 2.27 -20.18
CA THR A 205 18.11 1.62 -20.05
C THR A 205 18.01 0.55 -18.94
N GLU A 206 19.09 -0.13 -18.65
CA GLU A 206 19.17 -1.07 -17.51
C GLU A 206 18.88 -0.41 -16.15
N SER A 207 19.16 0.88 -16.02
CA SER A 207 18.99 1.65 -14.78
C SER A 207 17.81 2.63 -14.79
N TRP A 208 17.15 2.86 -15.92
CA TRP A 208 16.11 3.86 -16.04
C TRP A 208 14.81 3.29 -16.59
N THR A 209 13.74 3.48 -15.86
CA THR A 209 12.38 3.12 -16.29
C THR A 209 11.50 4.37 -16.32
N ALA A 210 10.83 4.61 -17.44
CA ALA A 210 9.79 5.62 -17.57
C ALA A 210 8.40 4.96 -17.55
N THR A 211 7.44 5.57 -16.89
CA THR A 211 6.05 5.11 -16.88
C THR A 211 5.13 6.23 -17.32
N LEU A 212 4.18 5.89 -18.20
CA LEU A 212 3.04 6.73 -18.54
C LEU A 212 1.77 6.03 -18.07
N ALA A 213 0.94 6.71 -17.26
CA ALA A 213 -0.28 6.11 -16.75
C ALA A 213 -1.48 7.06 -16.86
N LEU A 214 -2.65 6.45 -17.06
CA LEU A 214 -3.95 7.08 -16.90
C LEU A 214 -4.61 6.46 -15.69
N GLU A 215 -4.96 7.27 -14.68
CA GLU A 215 -5.46 6.82 -13.40
C GLU A 215 -6.86 7.37 -13.11
N ASP A 216 -7.72 6.52 -12.54
CA ASP A 216 -9.00 6.93 -11.97
C ASP A 216 -9.02 6.80 -10.45
N PRO A 217 -8.63 7.82 -9.70
CA PRO A 217 -8.60 7.77 -8.25
C PRO A 217 -10.00 7.63 -7.61
N ALA A 218 -11.08 7.74 -8.40
CA ALA A 218 -12.43 7.52 -7.90
C ALA A 218 -12.74 6.03 -7.70
N LEU A 219 -12.09 5.12 -8.43
CA LEU A 219 -12.32 3.68 -8.31
C LEU A 219 -11.67 3.08 -7.06
N GLY A 220 -10.51 3.59 -6.63
CA GLY A 220 -9.80 3.09 -5.45
C GLY A 220 -10.45 3.43 -4.11
N ASN A 221 -11.39 4.37 -4.06
CA ASN A 221 -12.15 4.72 -2.87
C ASN A 221 -13.55 4.09 -2.95
N THR A 222 -13.64 2.80 -2.72
CA THR A 222 -14.90 2.05 -2.67
C THR A 222 -15.74 2.32 -1.42
N SER A 223 -15.58 3.45 -0.77
CA SER A 223 -16.61 3.91 0.13
C SER A 223 -17.88 4.08 -0.70
N SER A 224 -18.79 3.14 -0.57
CA SER A 224 -20.07 3.04 -1.31
C SER A 224 -20.98 4.27 -1.18
N THR A 225 -20.54 5.26 -0.44
CA THR A 225 -21.23 6.53 -0.17
C THR A 225 -20.64 7.71 -0.95
N ALA A 226 -19.55 7.53 -1.71
CA ALA A 226 -19.06 8.60 -2.56
C ALA A 226 -20.01 8.77 -3.76
N PRO A 227 -20.65 9.94 -3.93
CA PRO A 227 -21.51 10.15 -5.07
C PRO A 227 -20.69 10.02 -6.35
N VAL A 228 -21.21 9.25 -7.31
CA VAL A 228 -20.61 9.17 -8.65
C VAL A 228 -20.40 10.57 -9.16
N GLN A 229 -19.16 10.92 -9.51
CA GLN A 229 -18.84 12.26 -9.97
C GLN A 229 -19.40 12.44 -11.37
N THR A 230 -20.47 13.18 -11.45
CA THR A 230 -21.01 13.62 -12.75
C THR A 230 -20.15 14.76 -13.28
N GLY A 231 -19.68 14.64 -14.50
CA GLY A 231 -18.99 15.72 -15.24
C GLY A 231 -17.47 15.60 -15.33
N ARG A 232 -16.87 14.49 -14.90
CA ARG A 232 -15.48 14.18 -15.22
C ARG A 232 -15.37 13.74 -16.66
N GLN A 233 -14.41 14.30 -17.40
CA GLN A 233 -14.25 14.02 -18.83
C GLN A 233 -13.00 13.19 -19.14
N VAL A 234 -11.93 13.33 -18.34
CA VAL A 234 -10.66 12.64 -18.58
C VAL A 234 -10.08 12.04 -17.28
N PRO A 235 -9.38 10.91 -17.36
CA PRO A 235 -8.62 10.37 -16.25
C PRO A 235 -7.46 11.29 -15.87
N ASP A 236 -6.89 11.06 -14.69
CA ASP A 236 -5.67 11.74 -14.28
C ASP A 236 -4.49 11.16 -15.09
N ALA A 237 -3.60 12.02 -15.59
CA ALA A 237 -2.42 11.61 -16.34
C ALA A 237 -1.19 11.67 -15.45
N ILE A 238 -0.42 10.57 -15.42
CA ILE A 238 0.81 10.44 -14.63
C ILE A 238 1.98 10.19 -15.58
N GLY A 239 3.08 10.89 -15.31
CA GLY A 239 4.39 10.58 -15.88
C GLY A 239 5.36 10.32 -14.74
N ARG A 240 6.06 9.18 -14.78
CA ARG A 240 7.01 8.74 -13.75
C ARG A 240 8.35 8.40 -14.38
N LEU A 241 9.44 8.65 -13.67
CA LEU A 241 10.77 8.23 -14.01
C LEU A 241 11.42 7.64 -12.76
N VAL A 242 11.98 6.45 -12.88
CA VAL A 242 12.70 5.73 -11.82
C VAL A 242 14.11 5.44 -12.28
N TYR A 243 15.07 5.60 -11.39
CA TYR A 243 16.46 5.21 -11.55
C TYR A 243 16.83 4.22 -10.44
N GLU A 244 17.36 3.07 -10.83
CA GLU A 244 17.77 1.98 -9.93
C GLU A 244 19.16 1.53 -10.33
N GLN A 245 20.16 1.77 -9.46
CA GLN A 245 21.53 1.28 -9.65
C GLN A 245 22.37 1.48 -8.38
N SER A 246 23.21 0.53 -8.05
CA SER A 246 24.23 0.63 -6.99
C SER A 246 23.65 1.03 -5.63
N GLY A 247 22.57 0.38 -5.21
CA GLY A 247 21.87 0.65 -3.94
C GLY A 247 21.05 1.96 -3.93
N TRP A 248 20.94 2.67 -5.06
CA TRP A 248 20.11 3.83 -5.20
C TRP A 248 18.82 3.52 -5.98
N THR A 249 17.69 3.87 -5.40
CA THR A 249 16.41 4.00 -6.11
C THR A 249 15.97 5.45 -6.05
N VAL A 250 15.88 6.14 -7.18
CA VAL A 250 15.42 7.52 -7.26
C VAL A 250 14.14 7.58 -8.09
N HIS A 251 13.11 8.20 -7.55
CA HIS A 251 11.78 8.29 -8.14
C HIS A 251 11.38 9.75 -8.31
N GLY A 252 10.86 10.10 -9.49
CA GLY A 252 10.23 11.36 -9.76
C GLY A 252 8.93 11.16 -10.56
N ALA A 253 7.83 11.80 -10.14
CA ALA A 253 6.59 11.74 -10.89
C ALA A 253 5.83 13.06 -10.91
N LEU A 254 5.05 13.27 -11.97
CA LEU A 254 4.14 14.39 -12.16
C LEU A 254 2.73 13.86 -12.41
N ALA A 255 1.73 14.50 -11.83
CA ALA A 255 0.32 14.21 -12.03
C ALA A 255 -0.43 15.44 -12.53
N LEU A 256 -1.28 15.25 -13.53
CA LEU A 256 -2.23 16.25 -14.04
C LEU A 256 -3.64 15.69 -13.90
N ARG A 257 -4.55 16.49 -13.36
CA ARG A 257 -5.94 16.07 -13.16
C ARG A 257 -6.93 17.16 -13.53
N GLU A 258 -8.05 16.79 -14.10
CA GLU A 258 -9.15 17.70 -14.36
C GLU A 258 -10.00 17.88 -13.10
N ILE A 259 -10.27 19.16 -12.75
CA ILE A 259 -11.28 19.55 -11.78
C ILE A 259 -12.48 20.07 -12.55
N PRO A 260 -13.57 19.31 -12.61
CA PRO A 260 -14.76 19.73 -13.36
C PRO A 260 -15.32 21.05 -12.83
N GLY A 261 -15.65 21.95 -13.76
CA GLY A 261 -16.18 23.27 -13.43
C GLY A 261 -16.62 24.00 -14.69
N THR A 262 -17.05 25.25 -14.53
CA THR A 262 -17.35 26.14 -15.65
C THR A 262 -16.61 27.46 -15.44
N PRO A 263 -15.41 27.65 -16.05
CA PRO A 263 -14.65 26.67 -16.84
C PRO A 263 -14.05 25.55 -15.96
N SER A 264 -13.67 24.40 -16.60
CA SER A 264 -12.85 23.38 -15.97
C SER A 264 -11.44 23.94 -15.68
N ARG A 265 -10.78 23.42 -14.66
CA ARG A 265 -9.39 23.75 -14.34
C ARG A 265 -8.56 22.48 -14.14
N PHE A 266 -7.24 22.62 -14.23
CA PHE A 266 -6.34 21.52 -14.04
C PHE A 266 -5.59 21.65 -12.71
N GLY A 267 -5.72 20.62 -11.87
CA GLY A 267 -4.86 20.38 -10.73
C GLY A 267 -3.56 19.70 -11.15
N ARG A 268 -2.52 19.88 -10.36
CA ARG A 268 -1.21 19.30 -10.59
C ARG A 268 -0.57 18.85 -9.28
N ALA A 269 0.21 17.80 -9.36
CA ALA A 269 1.05 17.33 -8.27
C ALA A 269 2.41 16.90 -8.80
N GLY A 270 3.41 16.94 -7.94
CA GLY A 270 4.74 16.44 -8.22
C GLY A 270 5.30 15.76 -6.98
N ILE A 271 6.10 14.72 -7.18
CA ILE A 271 6.81 13.99 -6.15
C ILE A 271 8.24 13.76 -6.58
N ILE A 272 9.13 13.77 -5.62
CA ILE A 272 10.49 13.24 -5.75
C ILE A 272 10.82 12.46 -4.48
N GLY A 273 11.47 11.32 -4.64
CA GLY A 273 11.94 10.48 -3.55
C GLY A 273 13.22 9.75 -3.94
N ALA A 274 13.93 9.29 -2.94
CA ALA A 274 15.10 8.46 -3.10
C ALA A 274 15.23 7.50 -1.94
N THR A 275 15.65 6.28 -2.22
CA THR A 275 16.12 5.29 -1.27
C THR A 275 17.59 5.02 -1.54
N TYR A 276 18.36 4.88 -0.50
CA TYR A 276 19.72 4.37 -0.57
C TYR A 276 19.85 3.18 0.39
N GLU A 277 20.38 2.10 -0.11
CA GLU A 277 20.69 0.86 0.60
C GLU A 277 22.17 0.64 0.61
N GLY A 278 22.71 0.18 1.73
CA GLY A 278 24.13 0.01 1.89
C GLY A 278 24.48 -0.76 3.15
N GLU A 279 25.74 -1.10 3.28
CA GLU A 279 26.29 -1.76 4.45
C GLU A 279 27.14 -0.80 5.30
N ALA A 280 27.04 -0.94 6.62
CA ALA A 280 27.91 -0.27 7.58
C ALA A 280 28.26 -1.23 8.72
N LEU A 281 29.54 -1.43 8.96
CA LEU A 281 30.05 -2.33 10.02
C LEU A 281 29.60 -3.80 9.85
N GLY A 282 29.33 -4.25 8.62
CA GLY A 282 28.79 -5.59 8.34
C GLY A 282 27.31 -5.73 8.61
N HIS A 283 26.58 -4.62 8.67
CA HIS A 283 25.12 -4.57 8.88
C HIS A 283 24.46 -3.80 7.76
N GLY A 284 23.37 -4.34 7.23
CA GLY A 284 22.53 -3.68 6.24
C GLY A 284 21.82 -2.45 6.83
N TRP A 285 21.69 -1.40 6.03
CA TRP A 285 20.88 -0.24 6.38
C TRP A 285 20.26 0.40 5.14
N SER A 286 19.11 1.00 5.31
CA SER A 286 18.51 1.80 4.24
C SER A 286 18.03 3.15 4.75
N LEU A 287 17.97 4.13 3.86
CA LEU A 287 17.45 5.46 4.11
C LEU A 287 16.56 5.88 2.95
N THR A 288 15.30 6.16 3.23
CA THR A 288 14.33 6.64 2.24
C THR A 288 13.88 8.04 2.59
N ALA A 289 13.82 8.92 1.61
CA ALA A 289 13.27 10.26 1.73
C ALA A 289 12.39 10.59 0.54
N GLN A 290 11.23 11.22 0.79
CA GLN A 290 10.36 11.70 -0.28
C GLN A 290 9.67 12.98 0.12
N ILE A 291 9.34 13.80 -0.88
CA ILE A 291 8.47 14.97 -0.76
C ILE A 291 7.52 15.04 -1.95
N ALA A 292 6.25 15.29 -1.67
CA ALA A 292 5.22 15.53 -2.68
C ALA A 292 4.56 16.87 -2.44
N GLY A 293 4.26 17.60 -3.50
CA GLY A 293 3.54 18.88 -3.46
C GLY A 293 2.38 18.89 -4.46
N ALA A 294 1.27 19.57 -4.13
CA ALA A 294 0.13 19.64 -5.02
C ALA A 294 -0.64 20.96 -4.94
N ILE A 295 -1.23 21.30 -6.07
CA ILE A 295 -2.25 22.37 -6.23
C ILE A 295 -3.46 21.73 -6.88
N ASP A 296 -4.62 21.74 -6.21
CA ASP A 296 -5.83 21.01 -6.61
C ASP A 296 -5.62 19.51 -6.85
N GLY A 297 -4.59 18.95 -6.22
CA GLY A 297 -4.17 17.55 -6.32
C GLY A 297 -4.07 16.87 -4.94
N ALA A 298 -4.89 17.24 -3.95
CA ALA A 298 -4.81 16.72 -2.59
C ALA A 298 -4.75 15.18 -2.47
N PRO A 299 -5.43 14.37 -3.32
CA PRO A 299 -5.27 12.92 -3.32
C PRO A 299 -3.83 12.44 -3.52
N TYR A 300 -3.03 13.18 -4.28
CA TYR A 300 -1.60 12.91 -4.52
C TYR A 300 -0.68 13.38 -3.38
N LEU A 301 -1.26 13.72 -2.22
CA LEU A 301 -0.54 14.04 -0.98
C LEU A 301 -0.83 13.04 0.15
N GLY A 302 -1.62 11.99 -0.12
CA GLY A 302 -2.13 11.09 0.93
C GLY A 302 -3.41 11.60 1.61
N SER A 303 -4.17 12.48 0.95
CA SER A 303 -5.44 13.01 1.45
C SER A 303 -6.63 12.17 1.00
N VAL A 304 -7.58 11.97 1.90
CA VAL A 304 -8.92 11.50 1.56
C VAL A 304 -9.82 12.63 1.07
N LEU A 305 -9.42 13.90 1.25
CA LEU A 305 -10.14 15.07 0.78
C LEU A 305 -9.82 15.29 -0.70
N ASP A 306 -10.82 15.18 -1.54
CA ASP A 306 -10.73 15.48 -2.95
C ASP A 306 -11.65 16.64 -3.29
N ALA A 307 -11.12 17.68 -3.95
CA ALA A 307 -11.91 18.83 -4.41
C ALA A 307 -13.06 18.43 -5.35
N ARG A 308 -12.99 17.26 -5.96
CA ARG A 308 -14.07 16.70 -6.80
C ARG A 308 -15.21 16.08 -5.98
N THR A 309 -14.92 15.56 -4.79
CA THR A 309 -15.90 14.88 -3.91
C THR A 309 -16.52 15.83 -2.90
N VAL A 310 -15.80 16.88 -2.51
CA VAL A 310 -16.36 17.90 -1.63
C VAL A 310 -17.37 18.75 -2.39
N SER A 311 -18.54 18.94 -1.82
CA SER A 311 -19.60 19.74 -2.42
C SER A 311 -19.09 21.12 -2.86
N ARG A 312 -19.38 21.52 -4.10
CA ARG A 312 -19.06 22.85 -4.65
C ARG A 312 -19.57 24.01 -3.80
N VAL A 313 -20.56 23.76 -2.94
CA VAL A 313 -21.13 24.73 -2.00
C VAL A 313 -20.15 25.04 -0.86
N LEU A 314 -19.28 24.10 -0.53
CA LEU A 314 -18.32 24.23 0.58
C LEU A 314 -16.95 24.75 0.13
N LEU A 315 -16.58 24.56 -1.15
CA LEU A 315 -15.29 25.03 -1.65
C LEU A 315 -15.41 26.41 -2.30
N ALA A 316 -14.43 27.27 -2.01
CA ALA A 316 -14.23 28.50 -2.77
C ALA A 316 -13.69 28.19 -4.18
N SER A 317 -13.66 29.20 -5.05
CA SER A 317 -13.04 29.12 -6.38
C SER A 317 -11.52 28.97 -6.34
N ASP A 318 -10.89 29.25 -5.20
CA ASP A 318 -9.45 29.17 -5.02
C ASP A 318 -8.97 27.70 -4.95
N ALA A 319 -7.72 27.49 -5.33
CA ALA A 319 -7.14 26.18 -5.36
C ALA A 319 -6.77 25.65 -3.96
N THR A 320 -6.96 24.34 -3.74
CA THR A 320 -6.35 23.64 -2.59
C THR A 320 -4.83 23.55 -2.79
N ARG A 321 -4.06 23.65 -1.71
CA ARG A 321 -2.60 23.55 -1.76
C ARG A 321 -2.10 22.69 -0.63
N GLY A 322 -1.03 21.94 -0.85
CA GLY A 322 -0.46 21.15 0.22
C GLY A 322 0.85 20.48 -0.16
N PHE A 323 1.43 19.84 0.84
CA PHE A 323 2.57 18.96 0.68
C PHE A 323 2.54 17.83 1.70
N SER A 324 3.23 16.73 1.37
CA SER A 324 3.58 15.67 2.29
C SER A 324 5.06 15.33 2.13
N ALA A 325 5.70 14.99 3.25
CA ALA A 325 7.10 14.58 3.26
C ALA A 325 7.29 13.46 4.29
N VAL A 326 8.20 12.55 4.00
CA VAL A 326 8.64 11.48 4.91
C VAL A 326 10.12 11.24 4.72
N VAL A 327 10.78 10.93 5.84
CA VAL A 327 12.13 10.36 5.88
C VAL A 327 12.02 9.14 6.76
N SER A 328 12.48 7.98 6.28
CA SER A 328 12.52 6.73 7.02
C SER A 328 13.88 6.08 6.91
N GLY A 329 14.26 5.30 7.91
CA GLY A 329 15.49 4.53 7.89
C GLY A 329 15.27 3.17 8.54
N ARG A 330 16.00 2.20 8.06
CA ARG A 330 16.11 0.84 8.56
C ARG A 330 17.57 0.58 8.95
N PHE A 331 17.77 -0.19 10.00
CA PHE A 331 19.07 -0.71 10.38
C PHE A 331 18.91 -2.16 10.85
N GLU A 332 19.71 -3.04 10.29
CA GLU A 332 19.77 -4.48 10.60
C GLU A 332 20.84 -4.72 11.64
N TRP A 333 20.44 -5.12 12.84
CA TRP A 333 21.36 -5.44 13.94
C TRP A 333 21.93 -6.86 13.81
N THR A 334 21.16 -7.74 13.23
CA THR A 334 21.51 -9.12 12.87
C THR A 334 20.61 -9.53 11.68
N ASP A 335 20.87 -10.68 11.08
CA ASP A 335 20.05 -11.24 10.00
C ASP A 335 18.57 -11.44 10.42
N GLU A 336 18.31 -11.51 11.74
CA GLU A 336 16.96 -11.74 12.28
C GLU A 336 16.34 -10.47 12.91
N LEU A 337 17.12 -9.44 13.24
CA LEU A 337 16.68 -8.30 14.04
C LEU A 337 16.94 -6.98 13.34
N ALA A 338 15.88 -6.26 13.04
CA ALA A 338 15.96 -4.92 12.44
C ALA A 338 15.17 -3.89 13.24
N SER A 339 15.58 -2.64 13.16
CA SER A 339 14.84 -1.49 13.65
C SER A 339 14.56 -0.51 12.53
N ASN A 340 13.35 0.04 12.52
CA ASN A 340 12.92 1.02 11.54
C ASN A 340 12.40 2.27 12.25
N ALA A 341 12.61 3.44 11.65
CA ALA A 341 12.03 4.68 12.16
C ALA A 341 11.69 5.63 11.01
N TYR A 342 10.60 6.38 11.16
CA TYR A 342 10.29 7.47 10.23
C TYR A 342 9.82 8.72 10.93
N LEU A 343 9.99 9.85 10.25
CA LEU A 343 9.41 11.15 10.56
C LEU A 343 8.66 11.65 9.33
N SER A 344 7.39 12.05 9.51
CA SER A 344 6.57 12.55 8.42
C SER A 344 5.85 13.83 8.78
N ARG A 345 5.57 14.63 7.75
CA ARG A 345 4.71 15.82 7.81
C ARG A 345 3.74 15.82 6.65
N TYR A 346 2.49 16.07 6.97
CA TYR A 346 1.43 16.32 6.01
C TYR A 346 0.81 17.70 6.32
N TRP A 347 0.64 18.52 5.29
CA TRP A 347 -0.03 19.82 5.38
C TRP A 347 -0.94 20.04 4.18
N LEU A 348 -2.16 20.49 4.44
CA LEU A 348 -3.14 20.81 3.41
C LEU A 348 -3.91 22.09 3.79
N GLU A 349 -3.97 23.05 2.88
CA GLU A 349 -4.83 24.22 2.93
C GLU A 349 -6.01 24.04 1.96
N VAL A 350 -7.23 24.20 2.46
CA VAL A 350 -8.47 24.08 1.72
C VAL A 350 -9.23 25.41 1.79
N PRO A 351 -9.35 26.16 0.69
CA PRO A 351 -10.18 27.34 0.64
C PRO A 351 -11.66 26.94 0.67
N LEU A 352 -12.38 27.42 1.66
CA LEU A 352 -13.80 27.19 1.85
C LEU A 352 -14.60 28.42 1.42
N ALA A 353 -15.93 28.24 1.23
CA ALA A 353 -16.84 29.33 0.95
C ALA A 353 -16.75 30.44 2.02
N ASN A 354 -17.20 31.64 1.71
CA ASN A 354 -17.22 32.81 2.62
C ASN A 354 -15.84 33.24 3.12
N GLN A 355 -14.80 33.13 2.32
CA GLN A 355 -13.43 33.51 2.65
C GLN A 355 -12.86 32.82 3.90
N ILE A 356 -13.36 31.62 4.19
CA ILE A 356 -12.83 30.73 5.23
C ILE A 356 -11.72 29.88 4.63
N ARG A 357 -10.65 29.67 5.36
CA ARG A 357 -9.57 28.73 5.05
C ARG A 357 -9.54 27.63 6.08
N GLY A 358 -9.54 26.38 5.60
CA GLY A 358 -9.27 25.20 6.40
C GLY A 358 -7.79 24.84 6.27
N GLU A 359 -7.13 24.53 7.37
CA GLU A 359 -5.77 24.03 7.43
C GLU A 359 -5.78 22.68 8.16
N ILE A 360 -5.14 21.66 7.59
CA ILE A 360 -4.90 20.39 8.23
C ILE A 360 -3.40 20.16 8.26
N ARG A 361 -2.86 19.89 9.44
CA ARG A 361 -1.46 19.52 9.62
C ARG A 361 -1.36 18.28 10.48
N ILE A 362 -0.58 17.30 10.03
CA ILE A 362 -0.30 16.08 10.77
C ILE A 362 1.22 15.85 10.70
N ASP A 363 1.85 15.87 11.87
CA ASP A 363 3.24 15.45 12.04
C ASP A 363 3.21 14.09 12.74
N ARG A 364 4.01 13.10 12.27
CA ARG A 364 4.08 11.79 12.90
C ARG A 364 5.54 11.32 12.96
N PHE A 365 5.87 10.72 14.07
CA PHE A 365 7.06 9.91 14.26
C PHE A 365 6.63 8.50 14.62
N ALA A 366 7.24 7.48 14.02
CA ALA A 366 7.08 6.10 14.44
C ALA A 366 8.44 5.41 14.43
N ALA A 367 8.58 4.43 15.31
CA ALA A 367 9.75 3.55 15.36
C ALA A 367 9.32 2.17 15.83
N ASN A 368 9.93 1.15 15.23
CA ASN A 368 9.69 -0.24 15.57
C ASN A 368 10.99 -1.03 15.74
N LEU A 369 10.82 -2.19 16.35
CA LEU A 369 11.81 -3.25 16.40
C LEU A 369 11.13 -4.53 15.94
N VAL A 370 11.69 -5.19 14.95
CA VAL A 370 11.14 -6.39 14.30
C VAL A 370 12.15 -7.51 14.40
N TRP A 371 11.71 -8.66 14.89
CA TRP A 371 12.46 -9.90 14.94
C TRP A 371 11.83 -10.93 14.00
N ALA A 372 12.61 -11.42 13.03
CA ALA A 372 12.24 -12.35 11.98
C ALA A 372 13.14 -13.61 12.05
N PRO A 373 12.91 -14.54 13.00
CA PRO A 373 13.79 -15.68 13.23
C PRO A 373 13.77 -16.74 12.13
N VAL A 374 12.75 -16.74 11.31
CA VAL A 374 12.59 -17.65 10.17
C VAL A 374 11.84 -16.92 9.06
N GLU A 375 12.07 -17.34 7.82
CA GLU A 375 11.38 -16.80 6.66
C GLU A 375 9.86 -16.79 6.83
N GLY A 376 9.23 -15.67 6.50
CA GLY A 376 7.79 -15.46 6.58
C GLY A 376 7.22 -15.35 8.00
N PHE A 377 8.02 -15.29 9.07
CA PHE A 377 7.51 -15.05 10.41
C PHE A 377 8.18 -13.82 11.02
N LYS A 378 7.36 -12.88 11.48
CA LYS A 378 7.82 -11.65 12.14
C LYS A 378 7.09 -11.45 13.46
N LEU A 379 7.81 -10.95 14.45
CA LEU A 379 7.28 -10.45 15.70
C LEU A 379 7.87 -9.08 15.97
N GLY A 380 7.03 -8.11 16.34
CA GLY A 380 7.53 -6.76 16.51
C GLY A 380 6.74 -5.93 17.51
N ILE A 381 7.35 -4.81 17.85
CA ILE A 381 6.74 -3.74 18.64
C ILE A 381 6.94 -2.42 17.93
N GLU A 382 5.88 -1.65 17.77
CA GLU A 382 5.94 -0.33 17.16
C GLU A 382 5.33 0.73 18.08
N ASN A 383 5.98 1.88 18.16
CA ASN A 383 5.50 3.07 18.85
C ASN A 383 5.36 4.21 17.85
N SER A 384 4.25 4.94 17.93
CA SER A 384 3.97 6.11 17.11
C SER A 384 3.49 7.28 17.95
N ILE A 385 3.93 8.48 17.59
CA ILE A 385 3.40 9.73 18.13
C ILE A 385 2.93 10.58 16.95
N ALA A 386 1.65 10.94 16.93
CA ALA A 386 1.06 11.80 15.93
C ALA A 386 0.55 13.09 16.57
N TRP A 387 0.90 14.24 15.99
CA TRP A 387 0.36 15.56 16.33
C TRP A 387 -0.51 16.01 15.18
N ALA A 388 -1.79 16.22 15.46
CA ALA A 388 -2.75 16.71 14.48
C ALA A 388 -3.24 18.11 14.87
N LYS A 389 -3.33 18.99 13.88
CA LYS A 389 -3.92 20.32 14.00
C LYS A 389 -4.89 20.53 12.84
N ILE A 390 -6.11 20.93 13.16
CA ILE A 390 -7.10 21.40 12.20
C ILE A 390 -7.46 22.82 12.60
N ALA A 391 -7.39 23.75 11.68
CA ALA A 391 -7.73 25.16 11.92
C ALA A 391 -8.68 25.66 10.84
N LEU A 392 -9.66 26.47 11.25
CA LEU A 392 -10.52 27.24 10.38
C LEU A 392 -10.27 28.74 10.66
N THR A 393 -9.92 29.46 9.62
CA THR A 393 -9.59 30.89 9.72
C THR A 393 -10.42 31.68 8.71
N GLY A 394 -11.11 32.74 9.15
CA GLY A 394 -11.90 33.62 8.30
C GLY A 394 -12.09 34.96 8.98
N ARG A 395 -12.83 35.88 8.35
CA ARG A 395 -13.02 37.24 8.87
C ARG A 395 -13.60 37.28 10.29
N GLU A 396 -14.49 36.31 10.61
CA GLU A 396 -15.23 36.27 11.89
C GLU A 396 -15.05 34.93 12.60
N ILE A 397 -14.27 34.02 12.02
CA ILE A 397 -14.09 32.65 12.54
C ILE A 397 -12.60 32.40 12.76
N ALA A 398 -12.24 32.09 14.00
CA ALA A 398 -10.96 31.49 14.35
C ALA A 398 -11.25 30.31 15.26
N ALA A 399 -11.35 29.11 14.68
CA ALA A 399 -11.58 27.88 15.40
C ALA A 399 -10.48 26.86 15.06
N GLY A 400 -10.08 26.05 16.02
CA GLY A 400 -9.08 25.02 15.79
C GLY A 400 -9.14 23.92 16.80
N LEU A 401 -8.80 22.73 16.35
CA LEU A 401 -8.58 21.55 17.17
C LEU A 401 -7.12 21.14 17.02
N ALA A 402 -6.47 20.85 18.13
CA ALA A 402 -5.15 20.26 18.12
C ALA A 402 -5.13 19.08 19.09
N GLY A 403 -4.41 18.05 18.75
CA GLY A 403 -4.33 16.86 19.59
C GLY A 403 -3.05 16.09 19.35
N ARG A 404 -2.75 15.19 20.27
CA ARG A 404 -1.67 14.24 20.19
C ARG A 404 -2.22 12.86 20.45
N GLN A 405 -1.85 11.92 19.59
CA GLN A 405 -2.07 10.49 19.77
C GLN A 405 -0.71 9.82 19.99
N ILE A 406 -0.65 8.94 20.97
CA ILE A 406 0.46 8.02 21.16
C ILE A 406 -0.13 6.62 21.00
N SER A 407 0.45 5.84 20.11
CA SER A 407 0.01 4.48 19.80
C SER A 407 1.18 3.53 20.01
N THR A 408 0.91 2.39 20.63
CA THR A 408 1.85 1.28 20.77
C THR A 408 1.16 0.03 20.31
N GLN A 409 1.80 -0.74 19.44
CA GLN A 409 1.31 -2.05 18.99
C GLN A 409 2.41 -3.09 19.13
N VAL A 410 2.04 -4.23 19.70
CA VAL A 410 2.82 -5.48 19.59
C VAL A 410 2.09 -6.34 18.56
N PHE A 411 2.83 -6.92 17.64
CA PHE A 411 2.24 -7.71 16.56
C PHE A 411 3.03 -8.98 16.28
N VAL A 412 2.33 -9.93 15.69
CA VAL A 412 2.87 -11.15 15.09
C VAL A 412 2.32 -11.28 13.71
N GLU A 413 3.17 -11.67 12.76
CA GLU A 413 2.85 -11.81 11.35
C GLU A 413 3.41 -13.13 10.81
N ARG A 414 2.64 -13.78 9.93
CA ARG A 414 3.05 -14.96 9.19
C ARG A 414 2.68 -14.81 7.72
N SER A 415 3.70 -14.84 6.86
CA SER A 415 3.56 -14.91 5.40
C SER A 415 3.80 -16.33 4.90
N PHE A 416 3.20 -16.70 3.77
CA PHE A 416 3.30 -18.01 3.13
C PHE A 416 3.16 -17.89 1.61
#